data_a51346998b9ee2fa9bc74634494558d3
#
_entry.id   a51346998b9ee2fa9bc74634494558d3
#
_cell.length_a   1.000
_cell.length_b   1.000
_cell.length_c   1.000
_cell.angle_alpha   90.00
_cell.angle_beta   90.00
_cell.angle_gamma   90.00
#
_symmetry.space_group_name_H-M   'P 1'
#
loop_
_entity.id
_entity.type
_entity.pdbx_description
1 polymer ?
#
loop_
_entity_poly.entity_id
_entity_poly.type
_entity_poly.pdbx_seq_one_letter_code
_entity_poly.pdbx_strand_id
1 'polypeptide(L)'
;LLCRAYSHFCLTMLYCLPYHPEKSGEYLGVPYMEAPETTLNPVYHRDNLKEVYEKIDRDIEEALPLVSDANYAVPKYHFNRSAAYAFATRFNLYYLKWEKVVEYASEVLGSAPSTVMRDWAAVKQLAWDGSVRTLDYISVGHSFNLLMIPMVTGNGSLFNAWSNSGARFTHNYRVAKRETYRAKRPMGGPWDRWKDNCIEKVYQHPPFIWQDNDVNKIYMPKWPNQWEVTDPVTGVGIGRSTMVAFTTNETVLSRAEAYVHLKEYDKAVADLNAWIGSFYLVGQNGIESLTRERIAEVYGDP
;
A
#
# COMPACT_ATOMS: atom_id res chain seq x y z
N LEU A 1 -2.02 18.07 -13.05
CA LEU A 1 -3.07 17.97 -12.03
C LEU A 1 -2.79 16.84 -11.07
N LEU A 2 -2.74 15.55 -11.48
CA LEU A 2 -2.57 14.40 -10.55
C LEU A 2 -1.31 14.48 -9.68
N CYS A 3 -0.16 14.90 -10.20
CA CYS A 3 1.05 15.09 -9.39
C CYS A 3 0.85 16.17 -8.33
N ARG A 4 0.16 17.27 -8.69
CA ARG A 4 -0.18 18.35 -7.77
C ARG A 4 -1.11 17.85 -6.67
N ALA A 5 -2.19 17.20 -7.04
CA ALA A 5 -3.15 16.60 -6.12
C ALA A 5 -2.49 15.61 -5.15
N TYR A 6 -1.68 14.69 -5.68
CA TYR A 6 -0.97 13.69 -4.89
C TYR A 6 0.01 14.31 -3.90
N SER A 7 0.79 15.30 -4.34
CA SER A 7 1.76 15.98 -3.46
C SER A 7 1.05 16.70 -2.30
N HIS A 8 -0.03 17.46 -2.60
CA HIS A 8 -0.80 18.13 -1.55
C HIS A 8 -1.53 17.14 -0.63
N PHE A 9 -2.05 16.03 -1.18
CA PHE A 9 -2.61 14.97 -0.35
C PHE A 9 -1.56 14.39 0.62
N CYS A 10 -0.34 14.10 0.15
CA CYS A 10 0.74 13.67 1.02
C CYS A 10 1.08 14.70 2.10
N LEU A 11 1.08 15.99 1.76
CA LEU A 11 1.30 17.06 2.74
C LEU A 11 0.16 17.12 3.78
N THR A 12 -1.10 16.95 3.38
CA THR A 12 -2.21 16.91 4.35
C THR A 12 -2.08 15.72 5.31
N MET A 13 -1.65 14.57 4.81
CA MET A 13 -1.44 13.37 5.65
C MET A 13 -0.32 13.55 6.69
N LEU A 14 0.67 14.40 6.40
CA LEU A 14 1.81 14.63 7.29
C LEU A 14 1.58 15.78 8.27
N TYR A 15 0.84 16.83 7.87
CA TYR A 15 0.81 18.10 8.59
C TYR A 15 -0.58 18.54 9.04
N CYS A 16 -1.64 17.80 8.70
CA CYS A 16 -3.00 18.14 9.08
C CYS A 16 -3.64 17.06 9.95
N LEU A 17 -4.74 17.41 10.59
CA LEU A 17 -5.62 16.45 11.24
C LEU A 17 -6.35 15.60 10.18
N PRO A 18 -6.86 14.41 10.53
CA PRO A 18 -7.72 13.64 9.64
C PRO A 18 -8.94 14.46 9.21
N TYR A 19 -9.38 14.26 7.96
CA TYR A 19 -10.58 14.92 7.46
C TYR A 19 -11.81 14.52 8.29
N HIS A 20 -12.64 15.52 8.62
CA HIS A 20 -13.91 15.34 9.32
C HIS A 20 -14.95 16.23 8.65
N PRO A 21 -16.11 15.69 8.22
CA PRO A 21 -17.09 16.45 7.43
C PRO A 21 -17.54 17.77 8.07
N GLU A 22 -17.73 17.79 9.39
CA GLU A 22 -18.24 18.95 10.12
C GLU A 22 -17.13 19.90 10.60
N LYS A 23 -15.89 19.40 10.82
CA LYS A 23 -14.83 20.16 11.52
C LYS A 23 -13.71 20.64 10.60
N SER A 24 -13.59 20.06 9.41
CA SER A 24 -12.46 20.37 8.52
C SER A 24 -12.44 21.82 8.03
N GLY A 25 -13.56 22.53 8.10
CA GLY A 25 -13.61 23.98 7.87
C GLY A 25 -12.89 24.81 8.94
N GLU A 26 -12.68 24.25 10.14
CA GLU A 26 -11.96 24.89 11.25
C GLU A 26 -10.50 24.43 11.35
N TYR A 27 -10.16 23.28 10.73
CA TYR A 27 -8.81 22.73 10.78
C TYR A 27 -7.90 23.44 9.78
N LEU A 28 -6.66 23.73 10.20
CA LEU A 28 -5.66 24.26 9.29
C LEU A 28 -5.26 23.19 8.27
N GLY A 29 -5.36 23.56 7.00
CA GLY A 29 -4.83 22.80 5.88
C GLY A 29 -3.36 23.12 5.59
N VAL A 30 -2.95 22.92 4.36
CA VAL A 30 -1.64 23.31 3.82
C VAL A 30 -1.83 24.37 2.73
N PRO A 31 -0.81 25.20 2.41
CA PRO A 31 -0.88 26.04 1.23
C PRO A 31 -1.08 25.18 -0.02
N TYR A 32 -2.06 25.52 -0.86
CA TYR A 32 -2.30 24.81 -2.10
C TYR A 32 -1.67 25.56 -3.27
N MET A 33 -0.59 25.00 -3.82
CA MET A 33 0.21 25.61 -4.87
C MET A 33 -0.38 25.31 -6.24
N GLU A 34 -0.98 26.29 -6.88
CA GLU A 34 -1.60 26.13 -8.23
C GLU A 34 -0.64 26.49 -9.37
N ALA A 35 0.42 27.24 -9.09
CA ALA A 35 1.45 27.64 -10.05
C ALA A 35 2.84 27.56 -9.44
N PRO A 36 3.90 27.45 -10.27
CA PRO A 36 5.28 27.57 -9.80
C PRO A 36 5.54 28.93 -9.16
N GLU A 37 6.44 28.95 -8.18
CA GLU A 37 6.89 30.17 -7.55
C GLU A 37 7.70 31.04 -8.52
N THR A 38 7.44 32.34 -8.49
CA THR A 38 8.12 33.33 -9.34
C THR A 38 8.93 34.36 -8.55
N THR A 39 8.88 34.28 -7.20
CA THR A 39 9.55 35.20 -6.30
C THR A 39 10.48 34.46 -5.34
N LEU A 40 11.57 35.16 -4.87
CA LEU A 40 12.54 34.58 -3.94
C LEU A 40 11.99 34.38 -2.52
N ASN A 41 11.01 35.19 -2.11
CA ASN A 41 10.37 35.11 -0.78
C ASN A 41 8.85 35.09 -0.91
N PRO A 42 8.28 33.97 -1.33
CA PRO A 42 6.84 33.87 -1.48
C PRO A 42 6.17 33.87 -0.09
N VAL A 43 5.02 34.52 0.01
CA VAL A 43 4.16 34.50 1.20
C VAL A 43 3.04 33.51 0.94
N TYR A 44 2.93 32.50 1.78
CA TYR A 44 1.90 31.48 1.66
C TYR A 44 0.78 31.71 2.68
N HIS A 45 -0.44 31.56 2.24
CA HIS A 45 -1.61 31.43 3.10
C HIS A 45 -2.00 29.96 3.19
N ARG A 46 -2.35 29.52 4.39
CA ARG A 46 -2.90 28.19 4.60
C ARG A 46 -4.40 28.27 4.47
N ASP A 47 -4.95 27.53 3.54
CA ASP A 47 -6.38 27.28 3.47
C ASP A 47 -6.83 26.41 4.67
N ASN A 48 -8.13 26.36 4.95
CA ASN A 48 -8.62 25.33 5.85
C ASN A 48 -8.57 23.93 5.17
N LEU A 49 -8.63 22.88 5.96
CA LEU A 49 -8.49 21.52 5.47
C LEU A 49 -9.58 21.13 4.47
N LYS A 50 -10.81 21.62 4.66
CA LYS A 50 -11.92 21.37 3.75
C LYS A 50 -11.63 21.94 2.35
N GLU A 51 -11.18 23.18 2.27
CA GLU A 51 -10.82 23.84 1.00
C GLU A 51 -9.66 23.11 0.29
N VAL A 52 -8.67 22.64 1.05
CA VAL A 52 -7.56 21.85 0.47
C VAL A 52 -8.08 20.54 -0.13
N TYR A 53 -8.96 19.82 0.56
CA TYR A 53 -9.56 18.60 0.05
C TYR A 53 -10.43 18.85 -1.18
N GLU A 54 -11.20 19.95 -1.22
CA GLU A 54 -11.99 20.36 -2.39
C GLU A 54 -11.10 20.66 -3.61
N LYS A 55 -9.95 21.31 -3.40
CA LYS A 55 -8.96 21.57 -4.47
C LYS A 55 -8.31 20.30 -4.98
N ILE A 56 -7.96 19.37 -4.09
CA ILE A 56 -7.43 18.05 -4.47
C ILE A 56 -8.46 17.26 -5.28
N ASP A 57 -9.72 17.21 -4.80
CA ASP A 57 -10.83 16.55 -5.49
C ASP A 57 -11.03 17.09 -6.91
N ARG A 58 -11.08 18.42 -7.04
CA ARG A 58 -11.19 19.10 -8.34
C ARG A 58 -10.06 18.67 -9.29
N ASP A 59 -8.82 18.69 -8.82
CA ASP A 59 -7.67 18.32 -9.64
C ASP A 59 -7.73 16.85 -10.09
N ILE A 60 -8.24 15.95 -9.25
CA ILE A 60 -8.45 14.55 -9.61
C ILE A 60 -9.55 14.42 -10.65
N GLU A 61 -10.72 15.02 -10.42
CA GLU A 61 -11.88 14.93 -11.30
C GLU A 61 -11.59 15.51 -12.70
N GLU A 62 -10.88 16.63 -12.76
CA GLU A 62 -10.46 17.24 -14.02
C GLU A 62 -9.41 16.40 -14.75
N ALA A 63 -8.56 15.68 -14.02
CA ALA A 63 -7.49 14.91 -14.62
C ALA A 63 -7.94 13.54 -15.15
N LEU A 64 -8.84 12.84 -14.44
CA LEU A 64 -9.22 11.47 -14.77
C LEU A 64 -9.65 11.26 -16.23
N PRO A 65 -10.49 12.09 -16.83
CA PRO A 65 -10.89 11.93 -18.24
C PRO A 65 -9.75 12.20 -19.25
N LEU A 66 -8.67 12.85 -18.82
CA LEU A 66 -7.54 13.24 -19.67
C LEU A 66 -6.37 12.26 -19.62
N VAL A 67 -6.39 11.30 -18.68
CA VAL A 67 -5.28 10.37 -18.52
C VAL A 67 -5.21 9.38 -19.68
N SER A 68 -4.03 9.27 -20.27
CA SER A 68 -3.73 8.33 -21.34
C SER A 68 -2.37 7.71 -21.14
N ASP A 69 -2.27 6.40 -21.34
CA ASP A 69 -1.02 5.64 -21.23
C ASP A 69 -0.18 5.67 -22.51
N ALA A 70 -0.74 6.18 -23.61
CA ALA A 70 -0.16 6.09 -24.96
C ALA A 70 1.21 6.75 -25.12
N ASN A 71 1.52 7.73 -24.28
CA ASN A 71 2.75 8.54 -24.39
C ASN A 71 3.87 8.09 -23.44
N TYR A 72 3.67 7.04 -22.65
CA TYR A 72 4.64 6.60 -21.67
C TYR A 72 5.41 5.36 -22.16
N ALA A 73 6.73 5.44 -22.20
CA ALA A 73 7.60 4.28 -22.48
C ALA A 73 7.46 3.21 -21.37
N VAL A 74 7.36 3.64 -20.13
CA VAL A 74 7.11 2.79 -18.97
C VAL A 74 5.98 3.41 -18.14
N PRO A 75 4.72 3.04 -18.41
CA PRO A 75 3.56 3.68 -17.78
C PRO A 75 3.60 3.69 -16.25
N LYS A 76 4.18 2.65 -15.63
CA LYS A 76 4.19 2.50 -14.16
C LYS A 76 5.09 3.47 -13.40
N TYR A 77 5.92 4.23 -14.08
CA TYR A 77 6.64 5.36 -13.49
C TYR A 77 5.90 6.70 -13.61
N HIS A 78 4.68 6.66 -14.10
CA HIS A 78 3.82 7.84 -14.31
C HIS A 78 2.42 7.56 -13.78
N PHE A 79 1.63 8.63 -13.62
CA PHE A 79 0.19 8.47 -13.40
C PHE A 79 -0.46 7.94 -14.68
N ASN A 80 -0.31 6.63 -14.90
CA ASN A 80 -1.07 5.89 -15.88
C ASN A 80 -2.54 5.77 -15.43
N ARG A 81 -3.43 5.29 -16.33
CA ARG A 81 -4.87 5.19 -16.02
C ARG A 81 -5.14 4.45 -14.71
N SER A 82 -4.59 3.26 -14.53
CA SER A 82 -4.81 2.47 -13.32
C SER A 82 -4.26 3.15 -12.07
N ALA A 83 -3.11 3.82 -12.15
CA ALA A 83 -2.54 4.58 -11.04
C ALA A 83 -3.39 5.80 -10.67
N ALA A 84 -3.96 6.48 -11.67
CA ALA A 84 -4.84 7.63 -11.45
C ALA A 84 -6.12 7.23 -10.69
N TYR A 85 -6.77 6.15 -11.11
CA TYR A 85 -7.95 5.62 -10.42
C TYR A 85 -7.62 5.02 -9.05
N ALA A 86 -6.47 4.39 -8.87
CA ALA A 86 -6.02 3.92 -7.55
C ALA A 86 -5.75 5.09 -6.59
N PHE A 87 -5.17 6.18 -7.08
CA PHE A 87 -5.02 7.41 -6.28
C PHE A 87 -6.37 8.04 -5.93
N ALA A 88 -7.28 8.17 -6.91
CA ALA A 88 -8.63 8.66 -6.69
C ALA A 88 -9.38 7.80 -5.65
N THR A 89 -9.20 6.48 -5.68
CA THR A 89 -9.74 5.55 -4.67
C THR A 89 -9.20 5.87 -3.29
N ARG A 90 -7.87 5.96 -3.13
CA ARG A 90 -7.24 6.28 -1.83
C ARG A 90 -7.68 7.65 -1.33
N PHE A 91 -7.66 8.67 -2.16
CA PHE A 91 -8.07 10.01 -1.78
C PHE A 91 -9.51 10.04 -1.29
N ASN A 92 -10.44 9.43 -2.03
CA ASN A 92 -11.86 9.41 -1.67
C ASN A 92 -12.13 8.58 -0.40
N LEU A 93 -11.32 7.55 -0.10
CA LEU A 93 -11.36 6.82 1.16
C LEU A 93 -11.10 7.77 2.34
N TYR A 94 -10.08 8.60 2.26
CA TYR A 94 -9.75 9.60 3.28
C TYR A 94 -10.71 10.80 3.29
N TYR A 95 -11.34 11.08 2.16
CA TYR A 95 -12.38 12.11 2.04
C TYR A 95 -13.78 11.62 2.45
N LEU A 96 -13.89 10.33 2.81
CA LEU A 96 -15.11 9.63 3.25
C LEU A 96 -16.24 9.63 2.19
N LYS A 97 -15.87 9.62 0.90
CA LYS A 97 -16.79 9.53 -0.25
C LYS A 97 -16.89 8.09 -0.75
N TRP A 98 -17.62 7.27 -0.01
CA TRP A 98 -17.63 5.81 -0.16
C TRP A 98 -18.08 5.33 -1.55
N GLU A 99 -19.09 5.97 -2.14
CA GLU A 99 -19.58 5.65 -3.48
C GLU A 99 -18.48 5.88 -4.53
N LYS A 100 -17.73 6.98 -4.44
CA LYS A 100 -16.60 7.27 -5.33
C LYS A 100 -15.45 6.27 -5.15
N VAL A 101 -15.22 5.81 -3.92
CA VAL A 101 -14.23 4.75 -3.67
C VAL A 101 -14.60 3.49 -4.44
N VAL A 102 -15.87 3.06 -4.36
CA VAL A 102 -16.35 1.87 -5.08
C VAL A 102 -16.25 2.05 -6.60
N GLU A 103 -16.66 3.22 -7.11
CA GLU A 103 -16.59 3.56 -8.53
C GLU A 103 -15.16 3.44 -9.05
N TYR A 104 -14.22 4.19 -8.44
CA TYR A 104 -12.84 4.27 -8.93
C TYR A 104 -12.05 2.98 -8.68
N ALA A 105 -12.26 2.31 -7.57
CA ALA A 105 -11.66 1.01 -7.33
C ALA A 105 -12.12 -0.03 -8.37
N SER A 106 -13.36 0.04 -8.84
CA SER A 106 -13.89 -0.90 -9.83
C SER A 106 -13.26 -0.70 -11.21
N GLU A 107 -12.85 0.52 -11.57
CA GLU A 107 -12.05 0.78 -12.78
C GLU A 107 -10.67 0.07 -12.75
N VAL A 108 -10.10 -0.09 -11.55
CA VAL A 108 -8.80 -0.76 -11.36
C VAL A 108 -8.94 -2.28 -11.29
N LEU A 109 -9.95 -2.76 -10.56
CA LEU A 109 -10.07 -4.17 -10.17
C LEU A 109 -10.90 -5.00 -11.16
N GLY A 110 -11.72 -4.34 -11.98
CA GLY A 110 -12.67 -5.02 -12.87
C GLY A 110 -13.70 -5.86 -12.10
N SER A 111 -14.30 -6.82 -12.81
CA SER A 111 -15.34 -7.70 -12.27
C SER A 111 -14.82 -8.89 -11.47
N ALA A 112 -13.53 -9.24 -11.59
CA ALA A 112 -12.90 -10.39 -10.96
C ALA A 112 -11.62 -9.99 -10.22
N PRO A 113 -11.73 -9.34 -9.05
CA PRO A 113 -10.57 -8.79 -8.34
C PRO A 113 -9.50 -9.82 -8.00
N SER A 114 -9.87 -11.07 -7.77
CA SER A 114 -8.92 -12.16 -7.49
C SER A 114 -7.88 -12.38 -8.59
N THR A 115 -8.21 -12.06 -9.85
CA THR A 115 -7.32 -12.26 -10.99
C THR A 115 -6.22 -11.20 -11.12
N VAL A 116 -6.37 -10.10 -10.42
CA VAL A 116 -5.41 -8.97 -10.44
C VAL A 116 -4.65 -8.81 -9.13
N MET A 117 -4.85 -9.71 -8.17
CA MET A 117 -4.07 -9.72 -6.93
C MET A 117 -2.64 -10.20 -7.16
N ARG A 118 -1.73 -9.80 -6.27
CA ARG A 118 -0.34 -10.27 -6.30
C ARG A 118 -0.28 -11.79 -6.13
N ASP A 119 0.41 -12.44 -7.04
CA ASP A 119 0.69 -13.88 -6.95
C ASP A 119 1.82 -14.16 -5.97
N TRP A 120 1.47 -14.29 -4.71
CA TRP A 120 2.43 -14.62 -3.65
C TRP A 120 2.96 -16.05 -3.75
N ALA A 121 2.20 -16.96 -4.37
CA ALA A 121 2.65 -18.33 -4.59
C ALA A 121 3.82 -18.36 -5.58
N ALA A 122 3.78 -17.55 -6.63
CA ALA A 122 4.90 -17.39 -7.54
C ALA A 122 6.13 -16.78 -6.85
N VAL A 123 5.95 -15.73 -6.03
CA VAL A 123 7.04 -15.11 -5.24
C VAL A 123 7.68 -16.12 -4.29
N LYS A 124 6.91 -17.06 -3.73
CA LYS A 124 7.41 -18.12 -2.84
C LYS A 124 8.40 -19.05 -3.53
N GLN A 125 8.27 -19.26 -4.84
CA GLN A 125 9.17 -20.11 -5.63
C GLN A 125 10.49 -19.44 -5.96
N LEU A 126 10.60 -18.13 -5.81
CA LEU A 126 11.85 -17.41 -6.03
C LEU A 126 12.91 -17.79 -4.99
N ALA A 127 14.18 -17.70 -5.37
CA ALA A 127 15.28 -17.93 -4.47
C ALA A 127 15.13 -17.11 -3.19
N TRP A 128 15.53 -17.72 -2.08
CA TRP A 128 15.62 -17.04 -0.78
C TRP A 128 16.85 -16.12 -0.79
N ASP A 129 16.76 -15.07 -1.55
CA ASP A 129 17.72 -13.98 -1.58
C ASP A 129 16.94 -12.69 -1.43
N GLY A 130 17.30 -11.86 -0.46
CA GLY A 130 16.61 -10.62 -0.19
C GLY A 130 16.57 -9.67 -1.38
N SER A 131 17.55 -9.77 -2.30
CA SER A 131 17.58 -8.96 -3.52
C SER A 131 16.61 -9.50 -4.57
N VAL A 132 16.57 -10.82 -4.82
CA VAL A 132 15.71 -11.42 -5.85
C VAL A 132 14.24 -11.14 -5.58
N ARG A 133 13.77 -11.43 -4.38
CA ARG A 133 12.35 -11.19 -4.00
C ARG A 133 11.98 -9.71 -3.94
N THR A 134 12.92 -8.88 -3.52
CA THR A 134 12.70 -7.43 -3.46
C THR A 134 12.66 -6.81 -4.85
N LEU A 135 13.51 -7.25 -5.77
CA LEU A 135 13.49 -6.80 -7.15
C LEU A 135 12.24 -7.28 -7.89
N ASP A 136 11.80 -8.52 -7.63
CA ASP A 136 10.51 -9.01 -8.12
C ASP A 136 9.36 -8.13 -7.59
N TYR A 137 9.38 -7.80 -6.30
CA TYR A 137 8.33 -6.98 -5.69
C TYR A 137 8.13 -5.64 -6.40
N ILE A 138 9.20 -5.00 -6.85
CA ILE A 138 9.19 -3.72 -7.55
C ILE A 138 9.19 -3.87 -9.08
N SER A 139 8.94 -5.06 -9.61
CA SER A 139 8.95 -5.25 -11.06
C SER A 139 7.82 -4.51 -11.76
N VAL A 140 8.14 -3.81 -12.85
CA VAL A 140 7.17 -3.16 -13.74
C VAL A 140 6.36 -4.18 -14.55
N GLY A 141 6.81 -5.43 -14.63
CA GLY A 141 6.13 -6.52 -15.33
C GLY A 141 4.83 -6.98 -14.62
N HIS A 142 4.70 -6.74 -13.32
CA HIS A 142 3.54 -7.19 -12.55
C HIS A 142 2.34 -6.27 -12.70
N SER A 143 1.18 -6.80 -13.11
CA SER A 143 -0.07 -6.04 -13.30
C SER A 143 -0.59 -5.40 -12.01
N PHE A 144 -0.30 -6.00 -10.86
CA PHE A 144 -0.72 -5.52 -9.56
C PHE A 144 0.08 -4.32 -9.02
N ASN A 145 1.23 -3.97 -9.60
CA ASN A 145 1.96 -2.73 -9.32
C ASN A 145 1.43 -1.63 -10.25
N LEU A 146 0.85 -0.58 -9.68
CA LEU A 146 0.15 0.44 -10.45
C LEU A 146 0.97 1.71 -10.63
N LEU A 147 1.62 2.19 -9.55
CA LEU A 147 2.55 3.32 -9.61
C LEU A 147 3.79 2.98 -8.80
N MET A 148 4.94 3.25 -9.41
CA MET A 148 6.24 3.06 -8.79
C MET A 148 7.03 4.37 -8.81
N ILE A 149 7.60 4.73 -7.67
CA ILE A 149 8.33 5.99 -7.49
C ILE A 149 9.78 5.65 -7.13
N PRO A 150 10.71 5.75 -8.10
CA PRO A 150 12.13 5.68 -7.80
C PRO A 150 12.57 6.94 -7.07
N MET A 151 13.38 6.79 -6.02
CA MET A 151 13.81 7.90 -5.19
C MET A 151 15.23 7.74 -4.68
N VAL A 152 15.89 8.84 -4.43
CA VAL A 152 17.16 8.90 -3.68
C VAL A 152 16.80 8.83 -2.19
N THR A 153 17.15 7.71 -1.54
CA THR A 153 16.79 7.49 -0.14
C THR A 153 17.62 6.36 0.46
N GLY A 154 17.85 6.44 1.77
CA GLY A 154 18.45 5.37 2.58
C GLY A 154 17.43 4.30 3.05
N ASN A 155 16.15 4.41 2.68
CA ASN A 155 15.12 3.49 3.19
C ASN A 155 15.41 2.02 2.85
N GLY A 156 16.00 1.75 1.68
CA GLY A 156 16.42 0.40 1.32
C GLY A 156 17.42 -0.19 2.31
N SER A 157 18.40 0.59 2.75
CA SER A 157 19.37 0.14 3.76
C SER A 157 18.77 0.03 5.16
N LEU A 158 17.75 0.83 5.49
CA LEU A 158 17.10 0.81 6.79
C LEU A 158 16.12 -0.36 6.96
N PHE A 159 15.40 -0.72 5.90
CA PHE A 159 14.29 -1.69 5.96
C PHE A 159 14.56 -3.00 5.22
N ASN A 160 15.65 -3.10 4.45
CA ASN A 160 16.02 -4.34 3.80
C ASN A 160 16.60 -5.34 4.81
N ALA A 161 16.37 -6.63 4.57
CA ALA A 161 16.79 -7.73 5.43
C ALA A 161 18.30 -7.77 5.73
N TRP A 162 19.11 -7.32 4.78
CA TRP A 162 20.57 -7.33 4.88
C TRP A 162 21.14 -6.10 5.60
N SER A 163 20.31 -5.14 5.94
CA SER A 163 20.77 -3.98 6.68
C SER A 163 20.90 -4.30 8.16
N ASN A 164 22.10 -4.34 8.67
CA ASN A 164 22.42 -4.37 10.09
C ASN A 164 22.17 -3.02 10.80
N SER A 165 21.51 -2.10 10.12
CA SER A 165 21.21 -0.82 10.72
C SER A 165 20.37 -1.01 11.98
N GLY A 166 20.83 -0.49 13.08
CA GLY A 166 20.14 -0.49 14.37
C GLY A 166 18.90 0.38 14.41
N ALA A 167 18.11 0.39 13.34
CA ALA A 167 16.89 1.18 13.27
C ALA A 167 15.97 0.84 14.45
N ARG A 168 15.70 1.82 15.30
CA ARG A 168 14.94 1.67 16.55
C ARG A 168 13.48 1.23 16.32
N PHE A 169 12.93 1.51 15.17
CA PHE A 169 11.50 1.35 14.87
C PHE A 169 11.23 0.25 13.84
N THR A 170 12.08 -0.76 13.81
CA THR A 170 11.82 -1.94 12.98
C THR A 170 10.79 -2.86 13.64
N HIS A 171 10.03 -3.58 12.82
CA HIS A 171 9.12 -4.63 13.28
C HIS A 171 9.94 -5.74 13.95
N ASN A 172 9.96 -5.77 15.27
CA ASN A 172 10.76 -6.73 16.01
C ASN A 172 10.05 -8.09 16.16
N TYR A 173 10.81 -9.12 16.48
CA TYR A 173 10.32 -10.47 16.71
C TYR A 173 9.13 -10.54 17.68
N ARG A 174 9.15 -9.74 18.76
CA ARG A 174 8.10 -9.77 19.78
C ARG A 174 6.77 -9.25 19.25
N VAL A 175 6.80 -8.16 18.50
CA VAL A 175 5.62 -7.57 17.84
C VAL A 175 5.10 -8.54 16.79
N ALA A 176 5.96 -9.02 15.90
CA ALA A 176 5.56 -9.95 14.88
C ALA A 176 4.95 -11.24 15.43
N LYS A 177 5.58 -11.81 16.47
CA LYS A 177 5.08 -13.03 17.09
C LYS A 177 3.71 -12.84 17.73
N ARG A 178 3.46 -11.72 18.38
CA ARG A 178 2.19 -11.46 19.08
C ARG A 178 1.10 -11.00 18.13
N GLU A 179 1.38 -9.97 17.33
CA GLU A 179 0.37 -9.27 16.57
C GLU A 179 0.12 -9.91 15.20
N THR A 180 1.19 -10.35 14.53
CA THR A 180 1.06 -10.86 13.17
C THR A 180 0.75 -12.36 13.15
N TYR A 181 1.43 -13.16 13.98
CA TYR A 181 1.37 -14.63 13.89
C TYR A 181 0.49 -15.31 14.92
N ARG A 182 0.10 -14.63 15.99
CA ARG A 182 -0.78 -15.17 17.05
C ARG A 182 -2.17 -14.54 17.10
N ALA A 183 -2.43 -13.50 16.32
CA ALA A 183 -3.75 -12.88 16.31
C ALA A 183 -4.84 -13.86 15.89
N LYS A 184 -5.98 -13.79 16.57
CA LYS A 184 -7.20 -14.50 16.17
C LYS A 184 -7.62 -14.06 14.77
N ARG A 185 -8.13 -14.98 13.98
CA ARG A 185 -8.57 -14.71 12.62
C ARG A 185 -9.86 -15.44 12.30
N PRO A 186 -10.80 -14.73 11.64
CA PRO A 186 -12.07 -15.31 11.29
C PRO A 186 -11.96 -16.45 10.25
N MET A 187 -10.86 -16.51 9.47
CA MET A 187 -10.63 -17.59 8.51
C MET A 187 -10.22 -18.92 9.14
N GLY A 188 -9.99 -18.96 10.46
CA GLY A 188 -9.52 -20.17 11.12
C GLY A 188 -8.02 -20.42 10.93
N GLY A 189 -7.62 -21.69 11.03
CA GLY A 189 -6.24 -22.14 10.96
C GLY A 189 -5.52 -22.14 12.31
N PRO A 190 -4.28 -22.67 12.38
CA PRO A 190 -3.54 -22.76 13.61
C PRO A 190 -3.22 -21.38 14.20
N TRP A 191 -3.42 -21.25 15.50
CA TRP A 191 -3.26 -20.00 16.25
C TRP A 191 -1.80 -19.60 16.49
N ASP A 192 -0.95 -20.57 16.76
CA ASP A 192 0.48 -20.37 17.00
C ASP A 192 1.27 -20.79 15.76
N ARG A 193 1.42 -19.86 14.84
CA ARG A 193 2.12 -20.10 13.57
C ARG A 193 3.62 -20.04 13.67
N TRP A 194 4.11 -19.64 14.82
CA TRP A 194 5.54 -19.60 15.07
C TRP A 194 6.11 -20.98 15.39
N LYS A 195 5.27 -21.90 15.86
CA LYS A 195 5.67 -23.29 16.15
C LYS A 195 5.44 -24.18 14.92
N ASP A 196 6.32 -25.12 14.73
CA ASP A 196 6.15 -26.28 13.81
C ASP A 196 5.99 -25.96 12.32
N ASN A 197 6.74 -24.98 11.78
CA ASN A 197 6.65 -24.57 10.37
C ASN A 197 5.23 -24.16 9.93
N CYS A 198 4.39 -23.73 10.86
CA CYS A 198 3.00 -23.35 10.59
C CYS A 198 2.88 -22.22 9.57
N ILE A 199 3.90 -21.35 9.44
CA ILE A 199 3.88 -20.25 8.47
C ILE A 199 3.76 -20.80 7.06
N GLU A 200 4.52 -21.81 6.71
CA GLU A 200 4.48 -22.42 5.38
C GLU A 200 3.16 -23.13 5.08
N LYS A 201 2.48 -23.64 6.13
CA LYS A 201 1.20 -24.33 6.03
C LYS A 201 0.00 -23.39 5.89
N VAL A 202 0.17 -22.11 6.22
CA VAL A 202 -0.93 -21.15 6.30
C VAL A 202 -0.84 -20.10 5.19
N TYR A 203 0.36 -19.67 4.84
CA TYR A 203 0.55 -18.59 3.89
C TYR A 203 0.99 -19.08 2.52
N GLN A 204 0.37 -18.52 1.48
CA GLN A 204 0.92 -18.60 0.12
C GLN A 204 2.19 -17.76 0.02
N HIS A 205 2.18 -16.60 0.64
CA HIS A 205 3.34 -15.72 0.59
C HIS A 205 4.52 -16.33 1.35
N PRO A 206 5.75 -16.15 0.84
CA PRO A 206 6.93 -16.62 1.54
C PRO A 206 7.07 -15.90 2.88
N PRO A 207 7.48 -16.60 3.93
CA PRO A 207 7.85 -15.94 5.14
C PRO A 207 9.07 -15.06 4.86
N PHE A 208 8.89 -13.75 4.92
CA PHE A 208 10.00 -12.79 4.93
C PHE A 208 10.62 -12.69 6.32
N ILE A 209 10.73 -13.82 6.99
CA ILE A 209 11.26 -13.89 8.34
C ILE A 209 12.70 -14.32 8.22
N TRP A 210 13.59 -13.40 8.48
CA TRP A 210 14.97 -13.70 8.79
C TRP A 210 15.10 -13.77 10.31
N GLN A 211 15.33 -14.94 10.83
CA GLN A 211 15.73 -15.10 12.21
C GLN A 211 17.24 -15.29 12.21
N ASP A 212 17.96 -14.22 12.37
CA ASP A 212 19.33 -14.29 12.85
C ASP A 212 19.26 -14.43 14.37
N ASN A 213 20.01 -15.39 14.92
CA ASN A 213 20.01 -15.70 16.33
C ASN A 213 20.37 -14.49 17.22
N ASP A 214 21.02 -13.48 16.67
CA ASP A 214 21.50 -12.31 17.40
C ASP A 214 20.61 -11.06 17.24
N VAL A 215 19.72 -10.98 16.25
CA VAL A 215 19.07 -9.70 15.89
C VAL A 215 17.59 -9.63 16.21
N ASN A 216 16.89 -10.75 16.43
CA ASN A 216 15.45 -10.78 16.75
C ASN A 216 14.57 -9.86 15.91
N LYS A 217 14.87 -9.70 14.64
CA LYS A 217 14.15 -8.83 13.70
C LYS A 217 13.40 -9.66 12.66
N ILE A 218 12.26 -9.14 12.22
CA ILE A 218 11.51 -9.69 11.11
C ILE A 218 11.54 -8.65 9.99
N TYR A 219 11.99 -9.08 8.84
CA TYR A 219 12.14 -8.21 7.69
C TYR A 219 11.04 -8.48 6.66
N MET A 220 10.51 -7.40 6.13
CA MET A 220 9.68 -7.44 4.93
C MET A 220 10.44 -6.73 3.82
N PRO A 221 11.15 -7.45 2.95
CA PRO A 221 11.99 -6.84 1.92
C PRO A 221 11.12 -6.28 0.78
N LYS A 222 10.39 -5.22 1.08
CA LYS A 222 9.61 -4.46 0.10
C LYS A 222 10.38 -3.26 -0.46
N TRP A 223 11.49 -2.89 0.17
CA TRP A 223 12.31 -1.76 -0.18
C TRP A 223 13.65 -2.27 -0.72
N PRO A 224 13.94 -2.14 -2.03
CA PRO A 224 15.23 -2.51 -2.55
C PRO A 224 16.30 -1.58 -1.99
N ASN A 225 17.44 -2.16 -1.63
CA ASN A 225 18.63 -1.39 -1.31
C ASN A 225 19.52 -1.37 -2.56
N GLN A 226 19.39 -0.31 -3.34
CA GLN A 226 20.12 -0.12 -4.59
C GLN A 226 21.20 0.94 -4.37
N TRP A 227 22.43 0.64 -4.82
CA TRP A 227 23.55 1.55 -4.77
C TRP A 227 23.95 1.93 -6.19
N GLU A 228 23.75 3.19 -6.54
CA GLU A 228 24.20 3.74 -7.82
C GLU A 228 25.59 4.33 -7.65
N VAL A 229 26.59 3.66 -8.24
CA VAL A 229 27.96 4.14 -8.21
C VAL A 229 28.09 5.38 -9.10
N THR A 230 28.41 6.52 -8.52
CA THR A 230 28.62 7.79 -9.24
C THR A 230 30.08 8.03 -9.60
N ASP A 231 31.01 7.43 -8.85
CA ASP A 231 32.43 7.42 -9.14
C ASP A 231 32.96 5.97 -9.13
N PRO A 232 33.23 5.40 -10.30
CA PRO A 232 33.72 4.01 -10.42
C PRO A 232 35.10 3.79 -9.79
N VAL A 233 35.93 4.84 -9.64
CA VAL A 233 37.30 4.73 -9.11
C VAL A 233 37.27 4.63 -7.58
N THR A 234 36.47 5.46 -6.93
CA THR A 234 36.38 5.51 -5.46
C THR A 234 35.25 4.65 -4.90
N GLY A 235 34.33 4.16 -5.74
CA GLY A 235 33.12 3.46 -5.31
C GLY A 235 32.08 4.34 -4.63
N VAL A 236 32.26 5.66 -4.65
CA VAL A 236 31.28 6.61 -4.11
C VAL A 236 30.01 6.53 -4.94
N GLY A 237 28.87 6.60 -4.27
CA GLY A 237 27.58 6.47 -4.92
C GLY A 237 26.42 7.00 -4.08
N ILE A 238 25.23 6.80 -4.59
CA ILE A 238 23.98 7.31 -4.02
C ILE A 238 23.06 6.11 -3.75
N GLY A 239 22.51 6.08 -2.52
CA GLY A 239 21.48 5.11 -2.15
C GLY A 239 20.18 5.41 -2.87
N ARG A 240 19.63 4.40 -3.56
CA ARG A 240 18.33 4.48 -4.22
C ARG A 240 17.38 3.40 -3.71
N SER A 241 16.12 3.68 -3.81
CA SER A 241 15.05 2.72 -3.58
C SER A 241 13.88 3.02 -4.51
N THR A 242 13.03 2.02 -4.73
CA THR A 242 11.79 2.19 -5.49
C THR A 242 10.62 1.85 -4.59
N MET A 243 9.73 2.80 -4.40
CA MET A 243 8.49 2.60 -3.68
C MET A 243 7.38 2.19 -4.64
N VAL A 244 6.67 1.11 -4.33
CA VAL A 244 5.40 0.80 -4.99
C VAL A 244 4.32 1.61 -4.29
N ALA A 245 3.92 2.72 -4.91
CA ALA A 245 3.03 3.70 -4.30
C ALA A 245 1.56 3.26 -4.31
N PHE A 246 1.13 2.56 -5.36
CA PHE A 246 -0.22 2.02 -5.49
C PHE A 246 -0.19 0.58 -5.98
N THR A 247 -1.06 -0.26 -5.39
CA THR A 247 -1.24 -1.67 -5.76
C THR A 247 -2.71 -2.04 -5.82
N THR A 248 -3.04 -3.07 -6.60
CA THR A 248 -4.38 -3.65 -6.61
C THR A 248 -4.79 -4.21 -5.25
N ASN A 249 -3.82 -4.73 -4.47
CA ASN A 249 -4.07 -5.25 -3.12
C ASN A 249 -4.58 -4.17 -2.16
N GLU A 250 -4.05 -2.94 -2.25
CA GLU A 250 -4.57 -1.80 -1.50
C GLU A 250 -5.95 -1.40 -2.00
N THR A 251 -6.10 -1.31 -3.33
CA THR A 251 -7.36 -0.87 -3.94
C THR A 251 -8.53 -1.78 -3.57
N VAL A 252 -8.33 -3.11 -3.51
CA VAL A 252 -9.39 -4.06 -3.11
C VAL A 252 -9.76 -3.90 -1.64
N LEU A 253 -8.80 -3.65 -0.75
CA LEU A 253 -9.08 -3.42 0.66
C LEU A 253 -9.81 -2.08 0.87
N SER A 254 -9.43 -1.03 0.12
CA SER A 254 -10.13 0.26 0.16
C SER A 254 -11.59 0.13 -0.31
N ARG A 255 -11.85 -0.69 -1.35
CA ARG A 255 -13.23 -0.95 -1.82
C ARG A 255 -14.02 -1.77 -0.81
N ALA A 256 -13.39 -2.76 -0.18
CA ALA A 256 -14.03 -3.55 0.87
C ALA A 256 -14.46 -2.66 2.06
N GLU A 257 -13.60 -1.73 2.49
CA GLU A 257 -13.93 -0.76 3.54
C GLU A 257 -15.10 0.13 3.13
N ALA A 258 -15.10 0.65 1.91
CA ALA A 258 -16.22 1.46 1.41
C ALA A 258 -17.53 0.67 1.38
N TYR A 259 -17.51 -0.59 0.96
CA TYR A 259 -18.68 -1.45 1.01
C TYR A 259 -19.22 -1.66 2.43
N VAL A 260 -18.34 -1.75 3.44
CA VAL A 260 -18.78 -1.81 4.85
C VAL A 260 -19.53 -0.54 5.23
N HIS A 261 -19.00 0.63 4.89
CA HIS A 261 -19.67 1.92 5.18
C HIS A 261 -21.01 2.07 4.45
N LEU A 262 -21.10 1.52 3.24
CA LEU A 262 -22.34 1.48 2.45
C LEU A 262 -23.29 0.34 2.88
N LYS A 263 -22.92 -0.45 3.90
CA LYS A 263 -23.66 -1.64 4.39
C LYS A 263 -23.84 -2.74 3.36
N GLU A 264 -23.00 -2.77 2.34
CA GLU A 264 -22.95 -3.81 1.31
C GLU A 264 -22.01 -4.95 1.73
N TYR A 265 -22.28 -5.55 2.87
CA TYR A 265 -21.37 -6.49 3.56
C TYR A 265 -20.96 -7.70 2.74
N ASP A 266 -21.86 -8.24 1.90
CA ASP A 266 -21.53 -9.40 1.07
C ASP A 266 -20.49 -9.07 0.00
N LYS A 267 -20.55 -7.86 -0.56
CA LYS A 267 -19.52 -7.36 -1.48
C LYS A 267 -18.19 -7.11 -0.77
N ALA A 268 -18.24 -6.56 0.44
CA ALA A 268 -17.05 -6.39 1.26
C ALA A 268 -16.36 -7.74 1.55
N VAL A 269 -17.13 -8.76 1.93
CA VAL A 269 -16.62 -10.11 2.18
C VAL A 269 -16.05 -10.74 0.90
N ALA A 270 -16.66 -10.51 -0.26
CA ALA A 270 -16.13 -11.00 -1.54
C ALA A 270 -14.75 -10.37 -1.86
N ASP A 271 -14.60 -9.07 -1.68
CA ASP A 271 -13.32 -8.37 -1.87
C ASP A 271 -12.25 -8.82 -0.86
N LEU A 272 -12.62 -8.98 0.40
CA LEU A 272 -11.72 -9.53 1.42
C LEU A 272 -11.28 -10.96 1.08
N ASN A 273 -12.18 -11.80 0.55
CA ASN A 273 -11.83 -13.15 0.10
C ASN A 273 -10.89 -13.13 -1.11
N ALA A 274 -11.05 -12.19 -2.04
CA ALA A 274 -10.11 -12.03 -3.14
C ALA A 274 -8.68 -11.73 -2.62
N TRP A 275 -8.55 -10.84 -1.63
CA TRP A 275 -7.28 -10.54 -0.98
C TRP A 275 -6.75 -11.74 -0.18
N ILE A 276 -7.60 -12.36 0.65
CA ILE A 276 -7.26 -13.52 1.48
C ILE A 276 -6.77 -14.68 0.62
N GLY A 277 -7.45 -14.95 -0.50
CA GLY A 277 -7.07 -16.02 -1.43
C GLY A 277 -5.70 -15.81 -2.06
N SER A 278 -5.22 -14.58 -2.19
CA SER A 278 -3.86 -14.30 -2.66
C SER A 278 -2.78 -14.52 -1.58
N PHE A 279 -3.14 -14.41 -0.31
CA PHE A 279 -2.21 -14.40 0.82
C PHE A 279 -2.13 -15.71 1.58
N TYR A 280 -3.26 -16.42 1.68
CA TYR A 280 -3.43 -17.61 2.51
C TYR A 280 -3.74 -18.84 1.69
N LEU A 281 -3.36 -20.00 2.21
CA LEU A 281 -3.71 -21.32 1.65
C LEU A 281 -5.15 -21.69 2.03
N VAL A 282 -6.11 -21.01 1.43
CA VAL A 282 -7.56 -21.27 1.68
C VAL A 282 -7.93 -22.68 1.25
N GLY A 283 -8.76 -23.37 2.04
CA GLY A 283 -9.13 -24.77 1.84
C GLY A 283 -8.10 -25.76 2.39
N GLN A 284 -7.02 -25.28 3.03
CA GLN A 284 -5.97 -26.12 3.59
C GLN A 284 -5.74 -25.80 5.08
N ASN A 285 -5.33 -26.80 5.84
CA ASN A 285 -4.94 -26.65 7.27
C ASN A 285 -5.98 -25.88 8.13
N GLY A 286 -7.27 -26.04 7.85
CA GLY A 286 -8.35 -25.38 8.58
C GLY A 286 -8.52 -23.90 8.27
N ILE A 287 -7.92 -23.39 7.19
CA ILE A 287 -8.20 -22.04 6.68
C ILE A 287 -9.34 -22.13 5.68
N GLU A 288 -10.39 -21.39 5.95
CA GLU A 288 -11.59 -21.33 5.13
C GLU A 288 -11.80 -19.92 4.58
N SER A 289 -12.65 -19.82 3.56
CA SER A 289 -13.11 -18.53 3.09
C SER A 289 -13.81 -17.76 4.20
N LEU A 290 -13.67 -16.45 4.20
CA LEU A 290 -14.31 -15.57 5.17
C LEU A 290 -15.82 -15.53 4.89
N THR A 291 -16.61 -15.59 5.96
CA THR A 291 -18.07 -15.35 5.94
C THR A 291 -18.44 -14.31 7.00
N ARG A 292 -19.63 -13.74 6.88
CA ARG A 292 -20.15 -12.77 7.86
C ARG A 292 -20.28 -13.39 9.25
N GLU A 293 -20.76 -14.62 9.31
CA GLU A 293 -20.94 -15.36 10.56
C GLU A 293 -19.61 -15.56 11.28
N ARG A 294 -18.56 -15.92 10.53
CA ARG A 294 -17.22 -16.08 11.12
C ARG A 294 -16.61 -14.76 11.58
N ILE A 295 -16.90 -13.66 10.92
CA ILE A 295 -16.48 -12.33 11.36
C ILE A 295 -17.18 -12.02 12.69
N ALA A 296 -18.50 -12.19 12.76
CA ALA A 296 -19.28 -11.94 13.96
C ALA A 296 -18.87 -12.85 15.13
N GLU A 297 -18.56 -14.13 14.87
CA GLU A 297 -18.07 -15.05 15.89
C GLU A 297 -16.77 -14.58 16.56
N VAL A 298 -15.86 -13.97 15.78
CA VAL A 298 -14.54 -13.58 16.28
C VAL A 298 -14.51 -12.18 16.88
N TYR A 299 -15.23 -11.24 16.27
CA TYR A 299 -15.17 -9.82 16.62
C TYR A 299 -16.46 -9.28 17.24
N GLY A 300 -17.51 -10.07 17.28
CA GLY A 300 -18.86 -9.65 17.66
C GLY A 300 -19.64 -9.13 16.46
N ASP A 301 -20.95 -8.96 16.68
CA ASP A 301 -21.84 -8.36 15.68
C ASP A 301 -21.66 -6.83 15.74
N PRO A 302 -21.48 -6.14 14.61
CA PRO A 302 -21.25 -4.69 14.55
C PRO A 302 -22.46 -3.85 14.97
#